data_48a1a0f799010151086d7fb8d5303890
#
_entry.id   48a1a0f799010151086d7fb8d5303890
#
_cell.length_a   1.000
_cell.length_b   1.000
_cell.length_c   1.000
_cell.angle_alpha   90.00
_cell.angle_beta   90.00
_cell.angle_gamma   90.00
#
_symmetry.space_group_name_H-M   'P 1'
#
loop_
_entity.id
_entity.type
_entity.pdbx_description
1 polymer ?
#
loop_
_entity_poly.entity_id
_entity_poly.type
_entity_poly.pdbx_seq_one_letter_code
_entity_poly.pdbx_strand_id
1 'polypeptide(L)'
;GEMVGLTYQREQQVTAWHRHIFGGRFGIATITVSDYANIATANKIILSKSDGTTVTFTSTTGTAGTNEFKTETNNDTTATNLKTAINAHADFTATVASAVVTVTETSHESTGYLTIKTFDSIRLTTVNEGKSQIESAAVIPTDDTEYQVWVIVKRTVNGITRRYVEYLNVFDFDKNDKTTFNFLDSALSYSGAAVTTLSGLDHLEGQVVGVLTDGAT
;
A
#
# COMPACT_ATOMS: atom_id res chain seq x y z
N GLY A 1 3.34 5.73 -2.58
CA GLY A 1 4.19 6.84 -3.05
C GLY A 1 3.39 8.12 -3.21
N GLU A 2 4.12 9.15 -3.04
CA GLU A 2 3.57 10.49 -3.04
C GLU A 2 4.44 11.38 -3.92
N MET A 3 3.82 12.16 -4.77
CA MET A 3 4.48 13.19 -5.57
C MET A 3 3.98 14.56 -5.08
N VAL A 4 4.91 15.46 -4.82
CA VAL A 4 4.59 16.83 -4.47
C VAL A 4 4.84 17.70 -5.70
N GLY A 5 3.83 18.41 -6.14
CA GLY A 5 3.88 19.36 -7.23
C GLY A 5 3.78 20.81 -6.73
N LEU A 6 4.34 21.71 -7.49
CA LEU A 6 4.20 23.14 -7.29
C LEU A 6 3.58 23.76 -8.55
N THR A 7 2.38 24.30 -8.41
CA THR A 7 1.81 25.17 -9.43
C THR A 7 2.29 26.61 -9.20
N TYR A 8 2.91 27.17 -10.21
CA TYR A 8 3.38 28.55 -10.20
C TYR A 8 2.83 29.30 -11.40
N GLN A 9 1.89 30.20 -11.19
CA GLN A 9 1.35 31.11 -12.20
C GLN A 9 1.83 32.53 -11.94
N ARG A 10 2.84 32.93 -12.67
CA ARG A 10 3.50 34.22 -12.49
C ARG A 10 2.58 35.43 -12.70
N GLU A 11 1.72 35.35 -13.70
CA GLU A 11 0.81 36.45 -14.06
C GLU A 11 -0.27 36.67 -13.02
N GLN A 12 -0.70 35.62 -12.35
CA GLN A 12 -1.73 35.66 -11.29
C GLN A 12 -1.15 35.67 -9.88
N GLN A 13 0.19 35.64 -9.76
CA GLN A 13 0.89 35.53 -8.47
C GLN A 13 0.42 34.36 -7.60
N VAL A 14 -0.03 33.28 -8.24
CA VAL A 14 -0.48 32.09 -7.54
C VAL A 14 0.69 31.10 -7.40
N THR A 15 0.93 30.71 -6.17
CA THR A 15 1.85 29.61 -5.84
C THR A 15 1.09 28.62 -4.97
N ALA A 16 0.88 27.41 -5.46
CA ALA A 16 0.16 26.38 -4.75
C ALA A 16 0.95 25.05 -4.74
N TRP A 17 1.15 24.53 -3.54
CA TRP A 17 1.65 23.17 -3.39
C TRP A 17 0.49 22.19 -3.45
N HIS A 18 0.65 21.11 -4.18
CA HIS A 18 -0.32 20.04 -4.26
C HIS A 18 0.38 18.69 -4.15
N ARG A 19 -0.37 17.70 -3.75
CA ARG A 19 0.11 16.34 -3.49
C ARG A 19 -0.71 15.35 -4.28
N HIS A 20 -0.02 14.41 -4.93
CA HIS A 20 -0.64 13.30 -5.65
C HIS A 20 -0.28 11.98 -4.99
N ILE A 21 -1.27 11.14 -4.75
CA ILE A 21 -1.12 9.83 -4.14
C ILE A 21 -1.28 8.76 -5.22
N PHE A 22 -0.22 8.00 -5.47
CA PHE A 22 -0.17 6.99 -6.53
C PHE A 22 -0.71 5.61 -6.08
N GLY A 23 -1.68 5.59 -5.19
CA GLY A 23 -2.24 4.37 -4.68
C GLY A 23 -1.23 3.51 -3.91
N GLY A 24 -1.63 2.32 -3.63
CA GLY A 24 -0.93 1.35 -2.82
C GLY A 24 -1.93 0.71 -1.86
N ARG A 25 -1.58 -0.45 -1.33
CA ARG A 25 -2.42 -1.18 -0.39
C ARG A 25 -2.11 -0.71 1.02
N PHE A 26 -2.99 0.04 1.65
CA PHE A 26 -2.80 0.55 3.00
C PHE A 26 -3.07 -0.52 4.05
N GLY A 27 -2.34 -0.42 5.16
CA GLY A 27 -2.63 -1.19 6.36
C GLY A 27 -2.43 -2.70 6.25
N ILE A 28 -1.72 -3.21 5.24
CA ILE A 28 -1.45 -4.63 5.06
C ILE A 28 0.04 -4.90 4.88
N ALA A 29 0.54 -5.92 5.57
CA ALA A 29 1.90 -6.43 5.42
C ALA A 29 1.97 -7.92 5.77
N THR A 30 3.00 -8.62 5.33
CA THR A 30 3.19 -10.04 5.63
C THR A 30 4.49 -10.32 6.36
N ILE A 31 4.47 -11.37 7.19
CA ILE A 31 5.64 -11.93 7.87
C ILE A 31 5.70 -13.41 7.52
N THR A 32 6.82 -13.85 6.99
CA THR A 32 7.07 -15.27 6.73
C THR A 32 8.06 -15.81 7.75
N VAL A 33 7.68 -16.87 8.43
CA VAL A 33 8.57 -17.63 9.32
C VAL A 33 9.33 -18.68 8.48
N SER A 34 10.63 -18.50 8.31
CA SER A 34 11.46 -19.36 7.46
C SER A 34 12.22 -20.44 8.25
N ASP A 35 12.57 -20.15 9.50
CA ASP A 35 13.36 -21.04 10.34
C ASP A 35 13.07 -20.78 11.83
N TYR A 36 11.99 -21.39 12.33
CA TYR A 36 11.53 -21.22 13.72
C TYR A 36 12.56 -21.61 14.77
N ALA A 37 13.36 -22.67 14.48
CA ALA A 37 14.27 -23.26 15.46
C ALA A 37 15.43 -22.34 15.80
N ASN A 38 15.79 -21.45 14.90
CA ASN A 38 16.91 -20.52 15.06
C ASN A 38 16.46 -19.09 15.35
N ILE A 39 15.16 -18.83 15.55
CA ILE A 39 14.69 -17.52 16.05
C ILE A 39 15.14 -17.38 17.50
N ALA A 40 16.00 -16.41 17.77
CA ALA A 40 16.48 -16.17 19.11
C ALA A 40 15.34 -15.73 20.05
N THR A 41 15.38 -16.15 21.31
CA THR A 41 14.50 -15.64 22.36
C THR A 41 14.68 -14.12 22.50
N ALA A 42 13.60 -13.40 22.76
CA ALA A 42 13.52 -11.95 22.82
C ALA A 42 13.80 -11.23 21.48
N ASN A 43 13.73 -11.94 20.36
CA ASN A 43 13.76 -11.31 19.05
C ASN A 43 12.51 -10.48 18.84
N LYS A 44 12.63 -9.33 18.17
CA LYS A 44 11.57 -8.32 18.07
C LYS A 44 11.03 -8.20 16.66
N ILE A 45 9.71 -8.07 16.59
CA ILE A 45 8.96 -7.65 15.42
C ILE A 45 8.27 -6.34 15.79
N ILE A 46 8.52 -5.28 15.03
CA ILE A 46 7.90 -3.96 15.25
C ILE A 46 6.90 -3.73 14.12
N LEU A 47 5.65 -3.56 14.47
CA LEU A 47 4.59 -3.10 13.58
C LEU A 47 4.45 -1.59 13.77
N SER A 48 4.65 -0.83 12.71
CA SER A 48 4.41 0.62 12.71
C SER A 48 3.11 0.88 11.96
N LYS A 49 2.14 1.43 12.67
CA LYS A 49 0.82 1.78 12.13
C LYS A 49 0.90 2.93 11.13
N SER A 50 -0.16 3.10 10.36
CA SER A 50 -0.30 4.20 9.41
C SER A 50 -0.26 5.58 10.06
N ASP A 51 -0.63 5.71 11.34
CA ASP A 51 -0.53 6.94 12.14
C ASP A 51 0.88 7.20 12.73
N GLY A 52 1.84 6.29 12.49
CA GLY A 52 3.22 6.37 12.99
C GLY A 52 3.43 5.74 14.37
N THR A 53 2.38 5.31 15.06
CA THR A 53 2.55 4.58 16.34
C THR A 53 3.10 3.18 16.10
N THR A 54 3.78 2.62 17.11
CA THR A 54 4.46 1.33 16.98
C THR A 54 4.05 0.36 18.05
N VAL A 55 3.90 -0.91 17.67
CA VAL A 55 3.69 -2.04 18.59
C VAL A 55 4.79 -3.06 18.38
N THR A 56 5.36 -3.55 19.48
CA THR A 56 6.44 -4.54 19.44
C THR A 56 5.93 -5.89 19.92
N PHE A 57 6.17 -6.92 19.11
CA PHE A 57 5.98 -8.33 19.49
C PHE A 57 7.33 -8.99 19.70
N THR A 58 7.42 -9.86 20.70
CA THR A 58 8.68 -10.48 21.11
C THR A 58 8.57 -12.00 21.07
N SER A 59 9.58 -12.67 20.55
CA SER A 59 9.63 -14.12 20.54
C SER A 59 10.01 -14.70 21.92
N THR A 60 9.43 -15.82 22.27
CA THR A 60 9.76 -16.59 23.46
C THR A 60 9.76 -18.09 23.18
N THR A 61 10.56 -18.85 23.92
CA THR A 61 10.50 -20.33 23.95
C THR A 61 9.69 -20.84 25.15
N GLY A 62 9.36 -19.96 26.10
CA GLY A 62 8.55 -20.24 27.27
C GLY A 62 7.04 -20.03 27.03
N THR A 63 6.31 -19.76 28.10
CA THR A 63 4.93 -19.33 28.05
C THR A 63 4.85 -17.91 27.53
N ALA A 64 4.09 -17.68 26.44
CA ALA A 64 3.93 -16.37 25.86
C ALA A 64 3.09 -15.46 26.78
N GLY A 65 3.56 -14.24 27.02
CA GLY A 65 2.86 -13.16 27.69
C GLY A 65 2.18 -12.21 26.71
N THR A 66 1.86 -11.01 27.17
CA THR A 66 1.28 -9.95 26.34
C THR A 66 2.28 -9.51 25.27
N ASN A 67 1.82 -9.45 24.01
CA ASN A 67 2.64 -9.14 22.83
C ASN A 67 3.85 -10.09 22.68
N GLU A 68 3.73 -11.31 23.13
CA GLU A 68 4.73 -12.36 22.92
C GLU A 68 4.17 -13.49 22.07
N PHE A 69 5.02 -14.10 21.26
CA PHE A 69 4.70 -15.29 20.49
C PHE A 69 5.71 -16.40 20.74
N LYS A 70 5.22 -17.61 20.89
CA LYS A 70 6.07 -18.77 21.14
C LYS A 70 6.64 -19.32 19.84
N THR A 71 7.96 -19.58 19.84
CA THR A 71 8.65 -20.29 18.77
C THR A 71 8.73 -21.77 19.13
N GLU A 72 8.02 -22.61 18.39
CA GLU A 72 7.94 -24.03 18.69
C GLU A 72 7.53 -24.89 17.49
N THR A 73 7.87 -26.18 17.55
CA THR A 73 7.41 -27.28 16.70
C THR A 73 7.84 -27.16 15.23
N ASN A 74 7.38 -26.13 14.51
CA ASN A 74 7.69 -25.87 13.10
C ASN A 74 7.35 -24.43 12.73
N ASN A 75 7.62 -24.04 11.48
CA ASN A 75 7.36 -22.69 10.98
C ASN A 75 5.87 -22.32 11.03
N ASP A 76 4.99 -23.24 10.65
CA ASP A 76 3.54 -23.02 10.59
C ASP A 76 2.93 -22.83 11.98
N THR A 77 3.38 -23.62 12.96
CA THR A 77 2.95 -23.48 14.36
C THR A 77 3.43 -22.15 14.93
N THR A 78 4.68 -21.79 14.69
CA THR A 78 5.24 -20.50 15.13
C THR A 78 4.51 -19.31 14.47
N ALA A 79 4.17 -19.41 13.17
CA ALA A 79 3.36 -18.42 12.48
C ALA A 79 1.93 -18.31 13.07
N THR A 80 1.34 -19.43 13.45
CA THR A 80 0.03 -19.48 14.13
C THR A 80 0.09 -18.79 15.50
N ASN A 81 1.15 -19.01 16.27
CA ASN A 81 1.36 -18.38 17.56
C ASN A 81 1.54 -16.85 17.38
N LEU A 82 2.33 -16.43 16.39
CA LEU A 82 2.49 -15.02 16.04
C LEU A 82 1.15 -14.38 15.63
N LYS A 83 0.36 -15.03 14.76
CA LYS A 83 -0.99 -14.59 14.41
C LYS A 83 -1.87 -14.41 15.65
N THR A 84 -1.80 -15.33 16.60
CA THR A 84 -2.59 -15.27 17.83
C THR A 84 -2.19 -14.09 18.70
N ALA A 85 -0.89 -13.84 18.85
CA ALA A 85 -0.36 -12.68 19.58
C ALA A 85 -0.81 -11.35 18.93
N ILE A 86 -0.74 -11.26 17.60
CA ILE A 86 -1.15 -10.06 16.87
C ILE A 86 -2.67 -9.81 17.02
N ASN A 87 -3.50 -10.85 16.89
CA ASN A 87 -4.95 -10.73 17.07
C ASN A 87 -5.39 -10.41 18.50
N ALA A 88 -4.53 -10.58 19.47
CA ALA A 88 -4.80 -10.13 20.85
C ALA A 88 -4.65 -8.60 21.00
N HIS A 89 -4.05 -7.92 20.01
CA HIS A 89 -3.91 -6.47 20.01
C HIS A 89 -5.05 -5.82 19.22
N ALA A 90 -5.71 -4.82 19.80
CA ALA A 90 -6.91 -4.21 19.22
C ALA A 90 -6.69 -3.52 17.85
N ASP A 91 -5.47 -3.07 17.60
CA ASP A 91 -5.13 -2.30 16.40
C ASP A 91 -4.90 -3.16 15.15
N PHE A 92 -4.83 -4.48 15.29
CA PHE A 92 -4.49 -5.38 14.20
C PHE A 92 -5.42 -6.57 14.11
N THR A 93 -5.58 -7.07 12.90
CA THR A 93 -6.09 -8.41 12.62
C THR A 93 -5.04 -9.18 11.83
N ALA A 94 -4.93 -10.47 12.07
CA ALA A 94 -3.98 -11.31 11.34
C ALA A 94 -4.62 -12.61 10.89
N THR A 95 -4.27 -13.05 9.70
CA THR A 95 -4.55 -14.38 9.17
C THR A 95 -3.26 -15.14 8.93
N VAL A 96 -3.33 -16.46 8.85
CA VAL A 96 -2.16 -17.30 8.60
C VAL A 96 -2.47 -18.31 7.48
N ALA A 97 -1.51 -18.45 6.56
CA ALA A 97 -1.51 -19.49 5.55
C ALA A 97 -0.12 -20.14 5.58
N SER A 98 -0.05 -21.41 6.07
CA SER A 98 1.22 -22.07 6.37
C SER A 98 2.13 -21.18 7.25
N ALA A 99 3.35 -20.95 6.83
CA ALA A 99 4.32 -20.13 7.56
C ALA A 99 4.18 -18.61 7.34
N VAL A 100 3.15 -18.14 6.59
CA VAL A 100 2.95 -16.74 6.24
C VAL A 100 1.82 -16.14 7.07
N VAL A 101 2.13 -15.10 7.82
CA VAL A 101 1.16 -14.29 8.57
C VAL A 101 0.89 -13.01 7.79
N THR A 102 -0.36 -12.80 7.40
CA THR A 102 -0.82 -11.53 6.83
C THR A 102 -1.43 -10.69 7.95
N VAL A 103 -0.87 -9.51 8.15
CA VAL A 103 -1.29 -8.54 9.15
C VAL A 103 -2.07 -7.43 8.47
N THR A 104 -3.22 -7.10 9.02
CA THR A 104 -4.05 -5.97 8.56
C THR A 104 -4.29 -5.04 9.75
N GLU A 105 -4.07 -3.76 9.53
CA GLU A 105 -4.41 -2.72 10.51
C GLU A 105 -5.92 -2.52 10.55
N THR A 106 -6.51 -2.48 11.76
CA THR A 106 -7.96 -2.38 11.95
C THR A 106 -8.49 -1.01 11.53
N SER A 107 -7.70 0.04 11.76
CA SER A 107 -8.02 1.41 11.36
C SER A 107 -6.75 2.05 10.81
N HIS A 108 -6.74 2.43 9.55
CA HIS A 108 -5.55 3.01 8.89
C HIS A 108 -5.83 4.42 8.36
N GLU A 109 -4.79 5.23 8.37
CA GLU A 109 -4.83 6.56 7.81
C GLU A 109 -4.60 6.50 6.29
N SER A 110 -5.30 7.32 5.53
CA SER A 110 -5.23 7.33 4.06
C SER A 110 -3.85 7.71 3.49
N THR A 111 -2.97 8.24 4.32
CA THR A 111 -1.63 8.70 3.90
C THR A 111 -0.49 7.87 4.46
N GLY A 112 -0.77 6.97 5.39
CA GLY A 112 0.21 6.11 6.03
C GLY A 112 0.10 4.65 5.59
N TYR A 113 1.12 3.88 5.86
CA TYR A 113 1.20 2.46 5.53
C TYR A 113 1.59 1.67 6.76
N LEU A 114 0.97 0.50 6.93
CA LEU A 114 1.49 -0.48 7.87
C LEU A 114 2.87 -0.94 7.40
N THR A 115 3.86 -0.81 8.26
CA THR A 115 5.19 -1.35 7.99
C THR A 115 5.61 -2.29 9.11
N ILE A 116 6.26 -3.37 8.73
CA ILE A 116 6.80 -4.37 9.64
C ILE A 116 8.31 -4.36 9.53
N LYS A 117 8.96 -4.27 10.67
CA LYS A 117 10.41 -4.42 10.81
C LYS A 117 10.71 -5.59 11.73
N THR A 118 11.55 -6.51 11.28
CA THR A 118 12.08 -7.60 12.10
C THR A 118 13.54 -7.36 12.43
N PHE A 119 13.98 -7.83 13.59
CA PHE A 119 15.40 -7.83 13.98
C PHE A 119 16.14 -9.09 13.50
N ASP A 120 15.40 -10.06 12.96
CA ASP A 120 15.92 -11.25 12.32
C ASP A 120 15.31 -11.41 10.92
N SER A 121 15.77 -10.62 9.98
CA SER A 121 15.25 -10.62 8.60
C SER A 121 15.58 -11.88 7.81
N ILE A 122 16.41 -12.77 8.33
CA ILE A 122 16.74 -14.05 7.72
C ILE A 122 15.65 -15.09 8.02
N ARG A 123 15.17 -15.12 9.28
CA ARG A 123 14.20 -16.11 9.76
C ARG A 123 12.77 -15.59 9.80
N LEU A 124 12.63 -14.25 9.84
CA LEU A 124 11.37 -13.54 9.82
C LEU A 124 11.39 -12.53 8.66
N THR A 125 11.06 -13.01 7.47
CA THR A 125 11.05 -12.17 6.26
C THR A 125 9.77 -11.37 6.19
N THR A 126 9.85 -10.09 5.86
CA THR A 126 8.68 -9.21 5.78
C THR A 126 8.48 -8.64 4.40
N VAL A 127 7.23 -8.51 3.99
CA VAL A 127 6.82 -7.75 2.82
C VAL A 127 5.83 -6.68 3.26
N ASN A 128 6.21 -5.42 3.12
CA ASN A 128 5.35 -4.29 3.41
C ASN A 128 4.59 -3.95 2.12
N GLU A 129 3.35 -4.40 2.06
CA GLU A 129 2.49 -4.14 0.92
C GLU A 129 1.98 -2.70 0.91
N GLY A 130 1.61 -2.23 -0.25
CA GLY A 130 0.91 -0.97 -0.42
C GLY A 130 1.76 0.27 -0.51
N LYS A 131 3.03 0.23 -0.17
CA LYS A 131 3.91 1.38 -0.35
C LYS A 131 4.33 1.49 -1.81
N SER A 132 3.64 2.34 -2.59
CA SER A 132 4.09 2.70 -3.92
C SER A 132 5.35 3.59 -3.85
N GLN A 133 6.24 3.44 -4.80
CA GLN A 133 7.48 4.23 -4.91
C GLN A 133 7.58 4.78 -6.32
N ILE A 134 7.77 6.09 -6.44
CA ILE A 134 8.12 6.72 -7.72
C ILE A 134 9.61 6.50 -7.93
N GLU A 135 9.96 5.70 -8.93
CA GLU A 135 11.36 5.38 -9.27
C GLU A 135 11.94 6.36 -10.28
N SER A 136 11.10 6.92 -11.14
CA SER A 136 11.52 7.87 -12.18
C SER A 136 10.36 8.78 -12.58
N ALA A 137 10.69 9.98 -13.03
CA ALA A 137 9.77 10.90 -13.66
C ALA A 137 10.44 11.52 -14.89
N ALA A 138 9.67 11.76 -15.93
CA ALA A 138 10.10 12.43 -17.15
C ALA A 138 9.00 13.36 -17.65
N VAL A 139 9.40 14.45 -18.27
CA VAL A 139 8.50 15.37 -18.95
C VAL A 139 8.64 15.13 -20.44
N ILE A 140 7.55 14.78 -21.10
CA ILE A 140 7.54 14.45 -22.54
C ILE A 140 6.69 15.50 -23.25
N PRO A 141 7.22 16.16 -24.30
CA PRO A 141 6.43 17.06 -25.12
C PRO A 141 5.34 16.25 -25.85
N THR A 142 4.15 16.81 -25.90
CA THR A 142 3.03 16.28 -26.70
C THR A 142 2.87 17.11 -27.98
N ASP A 143 2.08 16.62 -28.92
CA ASP A 143 1.86 17.30 -30.20
C ASP A 143 1.09 18.64 -30.04
N ASP A 144 0.47 18.86 -28.88
CA ASP A 144 -0.41 20.00 -28.57
C ASP A 144 0.25 21.10 -27.72
N THR A 145 1.50 21.41 -27.90
CA THR A 145 2.19 22.51 -27.16
C THR A 145 2.28 22.34 -25.65
N GLU A 146 1.72 21.31 -25.08
CA GLU A 146 1.77 21.02 -23.66
C GLU A 146 2.77 19.90 -23.34
N TYR A 147 3.25 19.90 -22.12
CA TYR A 147 4.15 18.86 -21.63
C TYR A 147 3.40 17.89 -20.71
N GLN A 148 3.61 16.61 -20.90
CA GLN A 148 3.00 15.57 -20.07
C GLN A 148 4.04 15.00 -19.12
N VAL A 149 3.70 14.91 -17.85
CA VAL A 149 4.55 14.29 -16.83
C VAL A 149 4.27 12.79 -16.77
N TRP A 150 5.29 12.01 -17.09
CA TRP A 150 5.26 10.54 -17.00
C TRP A 150 6.03 10.08 -15.78
N VAL A 151 5.54 9.07 -15.10
CA VAL A 151 6.15 8.50 -13.90
C VAL A 151 6.23 6.97 -14.01
N ILE A 152 7.29 6.40 -13.46
CA ILE A 152 7.40 4.97 -13.23
C ILE A 152 7.13 4.73 -11.76
N VAL A 153 6.02 4.05 -11.48
CA VAL A 153 5.58 3.75 -10.12
C VAL A 153 5.76 2.26 -9.84
N LYS A 154 6.54 1.95 -8.83
CA LYS A 154 6.72 0.60 -8.31
C LYS A 154 5.72 0.35 -7.19
N ARG A 155 4.93 -0.72 -7.28
CA ARG A 155 3.98 -1.15 -6.26
C ARG A 155 4.18 -2.61 -5.91
N THR A 156 4.03 -2.94 -4.63
CA THR A 156 3.91 -4.33 -4.18
C THR A 156 2.46 -4.57 -3.81
N VAL A 157 1.81 -5.46 -4.55
CA VAL A 157 0.40 -5.82 -4.36
C VAL A 157 0.30 -7.34 -4.36
N ASN A 158 -0.36 -7.91 -3.35
CA ASN A 158 -0.47 -9.36 -3.15
C ASN A 158 0.90 -10.07 -3.15
N GLY A 159 1.93 -9.47 -2.52
CA GLY A 159 3.29 -9.99 -2.47
C GLY A 159 4.07 -9.87 -3.77
N ILE A 160 3.49 -9.34 -4.85
CA ILE A 160 4.12 -9.21 -6.16
C ILE A 160 4.50 -7.76 -6.42
N THR A 161 5.78 -7.52 -6.68
CA THR A 161 6.27 -6.19 -7.06
C THR A 161 6.19 -6.01 -8.57
N ARG A 162 5.53 -4.95 -9.00
CA ARG A 162 5.40 -4.54 -10.41
C ARG A 162 5.71 -3.06 -10.59
N ARG A 163 6.08 -2.71 -11.81
CA ARG A 163 6.27 -1.33 -12.26
C ARG A 163 5.17 -0.95 -13.22
N TYR A 164 4.59 0.21 -12.99
CA TYR A 164 3.54 0.80 -13.81
C TYR A 164 4.08 2.08 -14.41
N VAL A 165 3.82 2.28 -15.70
CA VAL A 165 4.09 3.54 -16.39
C VAL A 165 2.78 4.30 -16.41
N GLU A 166 2.77 5.45 -15.79
CA GLU A 166 1.60 6.30 -15.61
C GLU A 166 1.93 7.72 -16.05
N TYR A 167 0.92 8.49 -16.40
CA TYR A 167 1.09 9.88 -16.73
C TYR A 167 0.01 10.75 -16.07
N LEU A 168 0.37 11.99 -15.79
CA LEU A 168 -0.60 12.98 -15.37
C LEU A 168 -1.39 13.43 -16.59
N ASN A 169 -2.70 13.19 -16.56
CA ASN A 169 -3.57 13.62 -17.63
C ASN A 169 -3.74 15.14 -17.61
N VAL A 170 -3.90 15.71 -18.80
CA VAL A 170 -4.09 17.15 -18.96
C VAL A 170 -5.51 17.52 -18.55
N PHE A 171 -5.62 18.64 -17.88
CA PHE A 171 -6.89 19.24 -17.51
C PHE A 171 -7.39 20.11 -18.68
N ASP A 172 -8.31 19.58 -19.47
CA ASP A 172 -8.84 20.31 -20.63
C ASP A 172 -10.26 20.84 -20.35
N PHE A 173 -10.32 22.12 -19.95
CA PHE A 173 -11.58 22.82 -19.76
C PHE A 173 -12.21 23.37 -21.08
N ASP A 174 -11.41 23.46 -22.15
CA ASP A 174 -11.80 24.19 -23.35
C ASP A 174 -12.81 23.42 -24.25
N LYS A 175 -12.83 22.10 -24.15
CA LYS A 175 -13.71 21.28 -24.98
C LYS A 175 -15.12 21.07 -24.43
N ASN A 176 -15.40 21.59 -23.25
CA ASN A 176 -16.71 21.42 -22.57
C ASN A 176 -17.16 19.95 -22.42
N ASP A 177 -16.23 19.01 -22.60
CA ASP A 177 -16.49 17.60 -22.42
C ASP A 177 -16.25 17.22 -20.96
N LYS A 178 -17.34 17.13 -20.22
CA LYS A 178 -17.29 16.79 -18.79
C LYS A 178 -16.71 15.39 -18.50
N THR A 179 -16.62 14.53 -19.52
CA THR A 179 -16.03 13.18 -19.36
C THR A 179 -14.52 13.22 -19.22
N THR A 180 -13.88 14.32 -19.62
CA THR A 180 -12.43 14.52 -19.47
C THR A 180 -12.05 15.18 -18.13
N PHE A 181 -13.05 15.64 -17.36
CA PHE A 181 -12.83 16.27 -16.06
C PHE A 181 -12.50 15.19 -15.01
N ASN A 182 -11.24 15.07 -14.70
CA ASN A 182 -10.76 14.14 -13.69
C ASN A 182 -9.93 14.88 -12.64
N PHE A 183 -10.44 14.93 -11.42
CA PHE A 183 -9.78 15.55 -10.25
C PHE A 183 -9.17 14.52 -9.32
N LEU A 184 -9.06 13.27 -9.74
CA LEU A 184 -8.63 12.15 -8.92
C LEU A 184 -7.16 11.83 -9.24
N ASP A 185 -6.41 11.43 -8.23
CA ASP A 185 -5.02 11.01 -8.36
C ASP A 185 -4.85 9.69 -9.11
N SER A 186 -5.91 8.92 -9.27
CA SER A 186 -5.90 7.67 -10.03
C SER A 186 -7.25 7.45 -10.69
N ALA A 187 -7.25 7.14 -11.96
CA ALA A 187 -8.44 6.81 -12.72
C ALA A 187 -8.16 5.68 -13.70
N LEU A 188 -9.16 4.84 -13.94
CA LEU A 188 -9.16 3.83 -14.96
C LEU A 188 -10.41 4.03 -15.82
N SER A 189 -10.23 4.19 -17.14
CA SER A 189 -11.32 4.22 -18.09
C SER A 189 -11.55 2.84 -18.65
N TYR A 190 -12.79 2.39 -18.69
CA TYR A 190 -13.20 1.18 -19.35
C TYR A 190 -14.14 1.51 -20.52
N SER A 191 -13.74 1.12 -21.72
CA SER A 191 -14.53 1.28 -22.94
C SER A 191 -14.70 -0.10 -23.59
N GLY A 192 -15.79 -0.78 -23.28
CA GLY A 192 -16.05 -2.14 -23.76
C GLY A 192 -17.48 -2.57 -23.50
N ALA A 193 -17.76 -3.86 -23.70
CA ALA A 193 -19.07 -4.43 -23.38
C ALA A 193 -19.35 -4.32 -21.87
N ALA A 194 -20.63 -4.27 -21.49
CA ALA A 194 -21.02 -4.22 -20.08
C ALA A 194 -20.40 -5.38 -19.29
N VAL A 195 -19.78 -5.04 -18.14
CA VAL A 195 -19.12 -6.00 -17.26
C VAL A 195 -19.67 -5.87 -15.84
N THR A 196 -19.65 -6.96 -15.10
CA THR A 196 -20.01 -6.99 -13.68
C THR A 196 -18.81 -6.92 -12.75
N THR A 197 -17.60 -7.01 -13.31
CA THR A 197 -16.34 -7.00 -12.54
C THR A 197 -15.31 -6.17 -13.28
N LEU A 198 -14.72 -5.21 -12.59
CA LEU A 198 -13.56 -4.45 -13.04
C LEU A 198 -12.31 -5.04 -12.41
N SER A 199 -11.27 -5.27 -13.20
CA SER A 199 -9.96 -5.73 -12.76
C SER A 199 -8.91 -4.63 -12.94
N GLY A 200 -7.74 -4.81 -12.29
CA GLY A 200 -6.63 -3.84 -12.38
C GLY A 200 -6.66 -2.77 -11.30
N LEU A 201 -7.57 -2.88 -10.32
CA LEU A 201 -7.73 -1.92 -9.22
C LEU A 201 -7.06 -2.40 -7.92
N ASP A 202 -6.27 -3.47 -7.94
CA ASP A 202 -5.63 -4.04 -6.74
C ASP A 202 -4.76 -3.01 -5.98
N HIS A 203 -4.21 -2.03 -6.71
CA HIS A 203 -3.40 -0.95 -6.13
C HIS A 203 -4.23 0.09 -5.36
N LEU A 204 -5.54 0.06 -5.49
CA LEU A 204 -6.50 0.94 -4.80
C LEU A 204 -7.21 0.23 -3.65
N GLU A 205 -6.81 -0.99 -3.30
CA GLU A 205 -7.42 -1.70 -2.18
C GLU A 205 -7.34 -0.88 -0.89
N GLY A 206 -8.47 -0.76 -0.19
CA GLY A 206 -8.61 0.09 1.00
C GLY A 206 -8.94 1.56 0.69
N GLN A 207 -8.99 1.97 -0.57
CA GLN A 207 -9.41 3.31 -0.98
C GLN A 207 -10.92 3.35 -1.30
N VAL A 208 -11.51 4.52 -1.15
CA VAL A 208 -12.86 4.78 -1.66
C VAL A 208 -12.77 5.04 -3.15
N VAL A 209 -13.41 4.19 -3.93
CA VAL A 209 -13.44 4.27 -5.40
C VAL A 209 -14.79 4.80 -5.85
N GLY A 210 -14.79 5.90 -6.60
CA GLY A 210 -15.96 6.39 -7.31
C GLY A 210 -16.10 5.71 -8.66
N VAL A 211 -17.30 5.24 -8.98
CA VAL A 211 -17.59 4.63 -10.30
C VAL A 211 -18.56 5.57 -11.02
N LEU A 212 -18.12 6.11 -12.17
CA LEU A 212 -19.00 6.81 -13.10
C LEU A 212 -19.42 5.84 -14.20
N THR A 213 -20.71 5.73 -14.42
CA THR A 213 -21.27 4.91 -15.51
C THR A 213 -22.09 5.78 -16.44
N ASP A 214 -22.05 5.47 -17.72
CA ASP A 214 -22.75 6.20 -18.79
C ASP A 214 -24.19 5.76 -19.00
N GLY A 215 -24.70 4.86 -18.20
CA GLY A 215 -25.97 4.20 -18.47
C GLY A 215 -26.92 4.01 -17.28
N ALA A 216 -26.70 4.65 -16.18
CA ALA A 216 -27.67 4.60 -15.09
C ALA A 216 -28.77 5.62 -15.33
N THR A 217 -29.81 5.25 -16.02
CA THR A 217 -31.13 5.89 -15.99
C THR A 217 -31.99 5.26 -14.91
#